data_b6ba3fe6f30fd0918b0a08be30abfd0d
#
_entry.id   b6ba3fe6f30fd0918b0a08be30abfd0d
#
_cell.length_a   1.000
_cell.length_b   1.000
_cell.length_c   1.000
_cell.angle_alpha   90.00
_cell.angle_beta   90.00
_cell.angle_gamma   90.00
#
_symmetry.space_group_name_H-M   'P 1'
#
loop_
_entity.id
_entity.type
_entity.pdbx_description
1 polymer ?
#
loop_
_entity_poly.entity_id
_entity_poly.type
_entity_poly.pdbx_seq_one_letter_code
_entity_poly.pdbx_strand_id
1 'polypeptide(L)'
;SQLHYDAWIEYSKILRGTSFTKEEMRDKMFGHTNADIIEYAIGRKPSVEVVEKYANEKEALYRKRCLVDKENFKLAPGAAAFLDFLKENNIPMTIATMSEWDNVEFYIKEFKLAKWFDVDKIVYSNGKIPGKPAPDIFLIAAGKIGLNPKDCVVFEDAIAGINAAKAAGIGKIIAVDSIEPIEFYRDIDGLSGIITSFDEVDKSMFEIPSVI
;
A
#
# COMPACT_ATOMS: atom_id res chain seq x y z
N SER A 1 1.29 1.16 -7.34
CA SER A 1 0.48 1.44 -8.55
C SER A 1 1.35 1.94 -9.70
N GLN A 2 0.88 1.77 -10.95
CA GLN A 2 1.58 2.22 -12.15
C GLN A 2 1.91 3.72 -12.11
N LEU A 3 1.01 4.54 -11.58
CA LEU A 3 1.22 6.00 -11.46
C LEU A 3 2.38 6.37 -10.54
N HIS A 4 2.61 5.63 -9.44
CA HIS A 4 3.80 5.80 -8.61
C HIS A 4 5.07 5.38 -9.35
N TYR A 5 4.99 4.27 -10.10
CA TYR A 5 6.08 3.81 -10.96
C TYR A 5 6.50 4.90 -11.94
N ASP A 6 5.54 5.45 -12.68
CA ASP A 6 5.80 6.48 -13.70
C ASP A 6 6.34 7.78 -13.07
N ALA A 7 5.84 8.16 -11.89
CA ALA A 7 6.35 9.32 -11.16
C ALA A 7 7.82 9.13 -10.75
N TRP A 8 8.20 7.94 -10.26
CA TRP A 8 9.59 7.64 -9.92
C TRP A 8 10.50 7.54 -11.14
N ILE A 9 10.03 6.94 -12.25
CA ILE A 9 10.77 6.90 -13.52
C ILE A 9 11.12 8.31 -13.99
N GLU A 10 10.17 9.24 -13.91
CA GLU A 10 10.41 10.64 -14.27
C GLU A 10 11.31 11.34 -13.26
N TYR A 11 11.00 11.21 -11.97
CA TYR A 11 11.69 11.94 -10.92
C TYR A 11 13.13 11.46 -10.70
N SER A 12 13.42 10.18 -10.94
CA SER A 12 14.78 9.65 -10.87
C SER A 12 15.75 10.33 -11.82
N LYS A 13 15.27 10.79 -13.00
CA LYS A 13 16.09 11.59 -13.92
C LYS A 13 16.53 12.92 -13.32
N ILE A 14 15.68 13.53 -12.49
CA ILE A 14 15.99 14.77 -11.78
C ILE A 14 17.02 14.51 -10.70
N LEU A 15 16.89 13.39 -9.95
CA LEU A 15 17.76 13.06 -8.83
C LEU A 15 19.16 12.62 -9.24
N ARG A 16 19.28 11.80 -10.29
CA ARG A 16 20.55 11.15 -10.67
C ARG A 16 20.91 11.23 -12.15
N GLY A 17 20.12 11.93 -12.97
CA GLY A 17 20.37 12.06 -14.41
C GLY A 17 19.91 10.88 -15.27
N THR A 18 19.49 9.76 -14.67
CA THR A 18 19.00 8.56 -15.36
C THR A 18 17.73 8.01 -14.70
N SER A 19 16.87 7.38 -15.52
CA SER A 19 15.70 6.69 -14.97
C SER A 19 16.10 5.44 -14.19
N PHE A 20 15.30 5.06 -13.20
CA PHE A 20 15.38 3.75 -12.58
C PHE A 20 15.05 2.66 -13.60
N THR A 21 15.71 1.51 -13.47
CA THR A 21 15.37 0.30 -14.22
C THR A 21 14.16 -0.40 -13.62
N LYS A 22 13.55 -1.34 -14.35
CA LYS A 22 12.45 -2.17 -13.82
C LYS A 22 12.86 -2.95 -12.57
N GLU A 23 14.09 -3.46 -12.56
CA GLU A 23 14.65 -4.22 -11.45
C GLU A 23 14.83 -3.32 -10.21
N GLU A 24 15.41 -2.12 -10.38
CA GLU A 24 15.52 -1.15 -9.29
C GLU A 24 14.16 -0.76 -8.74
N MET A 25 13.16 -0.58 -9.61
CA MET A 25 11.78 -0.25 -9.18
C MET A 25 11.20 -1.36 -8.32
N ARG A 26 11.34 -2.62 -8.71
CA ARG A 26 10.85 -3.77 -7.96
C ARG A 26 11.55 -3.91 -6.60
N ASP A 27 12.89 -3.84 -6.60
CA ASP A 27 13.69 -4.24 -5.44
C ASP A 27 13.96 -3.09 -4.46
N LYS A 28 13.85 -1.82 -4.90
CA LYS A 28 14.25 -0.64 -4.14
C LYS A 28 13.16 0.41 -3.95
N MET A 29 12.03 0.29 -4.69
CA MET A 29 10.99 1.33 -4.66
C MET A 29 9.71 0.85 -4.00
N PHE A 30 9.16 -0.30 -4.43
CA PHE A 30 7.87 -0.75 -3.92
C PHE A 30 7.92 -1.14 -2.45
N GLY A 31 7.05 -0.52 -1.66
CA GLY A 31 6.95 -0.75 -0.21
C GLY A 31 8.00 -0.02 0.64
N HIS A 32 8.97 0.67 0.01
CA HIS A 32 9.96 1.48 0.68
C HIS A 32 9.48 2.91 0.95
N THR A 33 10.13 3.60 1.89
CA THR A 33 9.86 5.01 2.17
C THR A 33 10.47 5.93 1.11
N ASN A 34 9.92 7.14 0.96
CA ASN A 34 10.54 8.15 0.09
C ASN A 34 12.00 8.43 0.49
N ALA A 35 12.31 8.42 1.78
CA ALA A 35 13.68 8.63 2.28
C ALA A 35 14.65 7.57 1.78
N ASP A 36 14.27 6.27 1.87
CA ASP A 36 15.09 5.17 1.39
C ASP A 36 15.35 5.24 -0.12
N ILE A 37 14.30 5.58 -0.86
CA ILE A 37 14.35 5.69 -2.33
C ILE A 37 15.26 6.86 -2.75
N ILE A 38 15.12 8.01 -2.10
CA ILE A 38 15.95 9.20 -2.38
C ILE A 38 17.40 8.93 -2.02
N GLU A 39 17.68 8.29 -0.86
CA GLU A 39 19.04 7.90 -0.47
C GLU A 39 19.67 6.97 -1.53
N TYR A 40 18.92 5.97 -1.98
CA TYR A 40 19.35 5.09 -3.05
C TYR A 40 19.64 5.86 -4.35
N ALA A 41 18.75 6.77 -4.75
CA ALA A 41 18.88 7.53 -5.99
C ALA A 41 20.11 8.43 -6.02
N ILE A 42 20.42 9.10 -4.92
CA ILE A 42 21.56 10.05 -4.83
C ILE A 42 22.87 9.39 -4.38
N GLY A 43 22.81 8.09 -3.97
CA GLY A 43 23.98 7.28 -3.59
C GLY A 43 24.65 7.70 -2.28
N ARG A 44 23.99 8.50 -1.42
CA ARG A 44 24.46 8.93 -0.11
C ARG A 44 23.29 9.29 0.80
N LYS A 45 23.51 9.26 2.10
CA LYS A 45 22.51 9.69 3.08
C LYS A 45 22.24 11.20 2.93
N PRO A 46 21.00 11.60 2.61
CA PRO A 46 20.62 13.00 2.49
C PRO A 46 20.36 13.63 3.86
N SER A 47 20.35 14.97 3.93
CA SER A 47 19.79 15.66 5.09
C SER A 47 18.26 15.58 5.09
N VAL A 48 17.65 15.83 6.25
CA VAL A 48 16.18 15.79 6.40
C VAL A 48 15.52 16.77 5.42
N GLU A 49 16.05 17.97 5.30
CA GLU A 49 15.50 19.00 4.39
C GLU A 49 15.55 18.56 2.92
N VAL A 50 16.60 17.84 2.53
CA VAL A 50 16.73 17.30 1.16
C VAL A 50 15.71 16.19 0.92
N VAL A 51 15.51 15.31 1.90
CA VAL A 51 14.47 14.27 1.82
C VAL A 51 13.09 14.90 1.68
N GLU A 52 12.73 15.83 2.57
CA GLU A 52 11.43 16.51 2.56
C GLU A 52 11.19 17.23 1.22
N LYS A 53 12.18 17.95 0.72
CA LYS A 53 12.07 18.64 -0.57
C LYS A 53 11.77 17.67 -1.70
N TYR A 54 12.59 16.65 -1.86
CA TYR A 54 12.47 15.72 -2.99
C TYR A 54 11.24 14.80 -2.88
N ALA A 55 10.88 14.41 -1.66
CA ALA A 55 9.64 13.66 -1.42
C ALA A 55 8.42 14.51 -1.82
N ASN A 56 8.34 15.76 -1.35
CA ASN A 56 7.23 16.66 -1.66
C ASN A 56 7.09 16.92 -3.16
N GLU A 57 8.21 17.18 -3.86
CA GLU A 57 8.20 17.41 -5.32
C GLU A 57 7.72 16.15 -6.07
N LYS A 58 8.22 14.97 -5.72
CA LYS A 58 7.81 13.70 -6.32
C LYS A 58 6.34 13.39 -6.05
N GLU A 59 5.87 13.59 -4.81
CA GLU A 59 4.47 13.32 -4.47
C GLU A 59 3.51 14.33 -5.13
N ALA A 60 3.92 15.58 -5.30
CA ALA A 60 3.15 16.55 -6.07
C ALA A 60 3.02 16.13 -7.56
N LEU A 61 4.11 15.63 -8.15
CA LEU A 61 4.10 15.07 -9.51
C LEU A 61 3.16 13.86 -9.61
N TYR A 62 3.22 12.96 -8.65
CA TYR A 62 2.35 11.80 -8.56
C TYR A 62 0.86 12.20 -8.49
N ARG A 63 0.48 13.08 -7.56
CA ARG A 63 -0.91 13.56 -7.43
C ARG A 63 -1.41 14.24 -8.70
N LYS A 64 -0.56 15.04 -9.37
CA LYS A 64 -0.89 15.65 -10.65
C LYS A 64 -1.19 14.59 -11.72
N ARG A 65 -0.38 13.54 -11.80
CA ARG A 65 -0.61 12.41 -12.72
C ARG A 65 -1.93 11.70 -12.43
N CYS A 66 -2.23 11.44 -11.16
CA CYS A 66 -3.51 10.84 -10.75
C CYS A 66 -4.72 11.65 -11.21
N LEU A 67 -4.66 12.97 -11.12
CA LEU A 67 -5.77 13.84 -11.54
C LEU A 67 -5.97 13.88 -13.05
N VAL A 68 -4.91 13.68 -13.82
CA VAL A 68 -4.95 13.67 -15.30
C VAL A 68 -5.34 12.30 -15.83
N ASP A 69 -4.76 11.23 -15.28
CA ASP A 69 -4.98 9.85 -15.73
C ASP A 69 -6.04 9.14 -14.86
N LYS A 70 -7.29 9.51 -15.08
CA LYS A 70 -8.41 8.92 -14.34
C LYS A 70 -8.69 7.45 -14.71
N GLU A 71 -8.18 6.99 -15.83
CA GLU A 71 -8.32 5.59 -16.24
C GLU A 71 -7.48 4.66 -15.35
N ASN A 72 -6.28 5.09 -14.98
CA ASN A 72 -5.38 4.35 -14.09
C ASN A 72 -5.48 4.76 -12.63
N PHE A 73 -6.11 5.93 -12.33
CA PHE A 73 -6.38 6.37 -10.97
C PHE A 73 -7.79 6.00 -10.53
N LYS A 74 -7.97 4.75 -10.15
CA LYS A 74 -9.23 4.17 -9.67
C LYS A 74 -8.98 3.12 -8.61
N LEU A 75 -10.02 2.76 -7.87
CA LEU A 75 -9.96 1.60 -6.98
C LEU A 75 -9.71 0.32 -7.79
N ALA A 76 -9.05 -0.65 -7.17
CA ALA A 76 -8.87 -1.96 -7.76
C ALA A 76 -10.22 -2.59 -8.16
N PRO A 77 -10.25 -3.45 -9.20
CA PRO A 77 -11.49 -4.10 -9.63
C PRO A 77 -12.20 -4.79 -8.45
N GLY A 78 -13.52 -4.63 -8.34
CA GLY A 78 -14.34 -5.22 -7.28
C GLY A 78 -14.19 -4.58 -5.88
N ALA A 79 -13.17 -3.72 -5.64
CA ALA A 79 -12.86 -3.20 -4.30
C ALA A 79 -14.03 -2.44 -3.66
N ALA A 80 -14.76 -1.61 -4.41
CA ALA A 80 -15.87 -0.85 -3.84
C ALA A 80 -16.99 -1.76 -3.32
N ALA A 81 -17.39 -2.78 -4.09
CA ALA A 81 -18.41 -3.74 -3.69
C ALA A 81 -17.95 -4.62 -2.51
N PHE A 82 -16.67 -4.97 -2.48
CA PHE A 82 -16.08 -5.70 -1.37
C PHE A 82 -16.05 -4.87 -0.08
N LEU A 83 -15.68 -3.60 -0.16
CA LEU A 83 -15.69 -2.69 0.99
C LEU A 83 -17.12 -2.42 1.50
N ASP A 84 -18.11 -2.33 0.60
CA ASP A 84 -19.53 -2.25 0.98
C ASP A 84 -19.94 -3.51 1.75
N PHE A 85 -19.59 -4.70 1.26
CA PHE A 85 -19.84 -5.98 1.97
C PHE A 85 -19.22 -6.00 3.38
N LEU A 86 -17.94 -5.62 3.52
CA LEU A 86 -17.28 -5.59 4.84
C LEU A 86 -18.00 -4.65 5.80
N LYS A 87 -18.38 -3.48 5.32
CA LYS A 87 -19.09 -2.47 6.13
C LYS A 87 -20.48 -2.94 6.55
N GLU A 88 -21.27 -3.48 5.64
CA GLU A 88 -22.62 -3.99 5.89
C GLU A 88 -22.63 -5.13 6.91
N ASN A 89 -21.57 -5.93 6.95
CA ASN A 89 -21.40 -7.04 7.90
C ASN A 89 -20.62 -6.66 9.17
N ASN A 90 -20.35 -5.36 9.40
CA ASN A 90 -19.60 -4.85 10.55
C ASN A 90 -18.22 -5.50 10.74
N ILE A 91 -17.55 -5.91 9.64
CA ILE A 91 -16.21 -6.47 9.67
C ILE A 91 -15.22 -5.31 9.87
N PRO A 92 -14.40 -5.34 10.96
CA PRO A 92 -13.43 -4.27 11.20
C PRO A 92 -12.40 -4.19 10.07
N MET A 93 -12.15 -2.97 9.59
CA MET A 93 -11.20 -2.74 8.50
C MET A 93 -10.46 -1.42 8.66
N THR A 94 -9.25 -1.37 8.15
CA THR A 94 -8.43 -0.17 8.08
C THR A 94 -7.47 -0.23 6.90
N ILE A 95 -6.75 0.85 6.68
CA ILE A 95 -5.69 0.95 5.68
C ILE A 95 -4.35 1.05 6.41
N ALA A 96 -3.34 0.32 5.89
CA ALA A 96 -1.95 0.36 6.32
C ALA A 96 -1.06 0.68 5.12
N THR A 97 -0.59 1.92 5.01
CA THR A 97 0.16 2.42 3.85
C THR A 97 1.47 3.09 4.25
N MET A 98 2.50 2.94 3.42
CA MET A 98 3.74 3.70 3.56
C MET A 98 3.68 5.09 2.90
N SER A 99 2.54 5.47 2.33
CA SER A 99 2.28 6.84 1.90
C SER A 99 2.22 7.78 3.10
N GLU A 100 2.69 9.01 2.92
CA GLU A 100 2.58 10.09 3.90
C GLU A 100 1.18 10.71 3.88
N TRP A 101 0.86 11.52 4.90
CA TRP A 101 -0.47 12.08 5.13
C TRP A 101 -1.07 12.80 3.91
N ASP A 102 -0.30 13.61 3.22
CA ASP A 102 -0.78 14.37 2.05
C ASP A 102 -1.38 13.47 0.96
N ASN A 103 -0.77 12.30 0.74
CA ASN A 103 -1.30 11.33 -0.20
C ASN A 103 -2.51 10.59 0.38
N VAL A 104 -2.50 10.28 1.66
CA VAL A 104 -3.64 9.63 2.34
C VAL A 104 -4.87 10.55 2.30
N GLU A 105 -4.70 11.84 2.64
CA GLU A 105 -5.77 12.84 2.54
C GLU A 105 -6.30 12.96 1.11
N PHE A 106 -5.39 12.98 0.13
CA PHE A 106 -5.75 12.98 -1.28
C PHE A 106 -6.59 11.76 -1.66
N TYR A 107 -6.23 10.54 -1.24
CA TYR A 107 -7.01 9.33 -1.49
C TYR A 107 -8.35 9.34 -0.78
N ILE A 108 -8.39 9.79 0.47
CA ILE A 108 -9.64 9.92 1.24
C ILE A 108 -10.64 10.78 0.47
N LYS A 109 -10.19 11.91 -0.07
CA LYS A 109 -11.00 12.84 -0.84
C LYS A 109 -11.44 12.26 -2.20
N GLU A 110 -10.47 11.82 -3.00
CA GLU A 110 -10.72 11.40 -4.39
C GLU A 110 -11.56 10.11 -4.47
N PHE A 111 -11.30 9.14 -3.57
CA PHE A 111 -12.03 7.88 -3.52
C PHE A 111 -13.17 7.85 -2.50
N LYS A 112 -13.39 8.96 -1.77
CA LYS A 112 -14.42 9.07 -0.72
C LYS A 112 -14.28 7.95 0.33
N LEU A 113 -13.04 7.66 0.74
CA LEU A 113 -12.72 6.50 1.59
C LEU A 113 -13.41 6.56 2.97
N ALA A 114 -13.77 7.75 3.47
CA ALA A 114 -14.55 7.92 4.69
C ALA A 114 -15.95 7.25 4.63
N LYS A 115 -16.41 6.85 3.41
CA LYS A 115 -17.60 6.00 3.26
C LYS A 115 -17.43 4.66 3.98
N TRP A 116 -16.24 4.10 3.97
CA TRP A 116 -15.95 2.75 4.46
C TRP A 116 -15.08 2.75 5.71
N PHE A 117 -14.08 3.61 5.77
CA PHE A 117 -13.05 3.59 6.79
C PHE A 117 -13.27 4.70 7.84
N ASP A 118 -12.98 4.37 9.09
CA ASP A 118 -12.72 5.35 10.13
C ASP A 118 -11.35 5.99 9.87
N VAL A 119 -11.35 7.25 9.46
CA VAL A 119 -10.14 7.98 9.04
C VAL A 119 -9.08 8.01 10.14
N ASP A 120 -9.49 8.09 11.41
CA ASP A 120 -8.57 8.14 12.56
C ASP A 120 -7.85 6.79 12.82
N LYS A 121 -8.37 5.73 12.21
CA LYS A 121 -7.76 4.40 12.28
C LYS A 121 -6.81 4.09 11.14
N ILE A 122 -6.78 4.89 10.08
CA ILE A 122 -5.83 4.71 8.97
C ILE A 122 -4.41 4.85 9.52
N VAL A 123 -3.56 3.87 9.17
CA VAL A 123 -2.14 3.85 9.53
C VAL A 123 -1.32 4.23 8.28
N TYR A 124 -0.53 5.28 8.43
CA TYR A 124 0.27 5.85 7.35
C TYR A 124 1.70 6.15 7.83
N SER A 125 2.60 6.38 6.89
CA SER A 125 3.97 6.78 7.21
C SER A 125 4.00 8.17 7.84
N ASN A 126 4.56 8.25 9.04
CA ASN A 126 4.78 9.50 9.79
C ASN A 126 6.26 9.78 10.04
N GLY A 127 7.14 9.12 9.30
CA GLY A 127 8.59 9.20 9.45
C GLY A 127 9.16 8.46 10.67
N LYS A 128 8.30 7.85 11.52
CA LYS A 128 8.72 7.11 12.72
C LYS A 128 8.46 5.61 12.61
N ILE A 129 7.51 5.20 11.77
CA ILE A 129 7.20 3.79 11.52
C ILE A 129 8.24 3.26 10.54
N PRO A 130 8.96 2.17 10.88
CA PRO A 130 9.88 1.52 9.96
C PRO A 130 9.18 1.13 8.66
N GLY A 131 9.88 1.29 7.53
CA GLY A 131 9.37 0.88 6.22
C GLY A 131 9.21 -0.63 6.11
N LYS A 132 8.28 -1.09 5.27
CA LYS A 132 8.19 -2.50 4.88
C LYS A 132 9.56 -2.97 4.32
N PRO A 133 10.07 -4.15 4.68
CA PRO A 133 9.39 -5.32 5.23
C PRO A 133 9.28 -5.38 6.76
N ALA A 134 9.56 -4.31 7.53
CA ALA A 134 9.32 -4.30 8.95
C ALA A 134 7.81 -4.49 9.25
N PRO A 135 7.43 -5.25 10.31
CA PRO A 135 6.05 -5.63 10.58
C PRO A 135 5.21 -4.51 11.19
N ASP A 136 5.84 -3.45 11.65
CA ASP A 136 5.28 -2.44 12.55
C ASP A 136 3.96 -1.86 12.06
N ILE A 137 3.87 -1.53 10.77
CA ILE A 137 2.66 -0.93 10.20
C ILE A 137 1.44 -1.83 10.32
N PHE A 138 1.60 -3.15 10.12
CA PHE A 138 0.49 -4.10 10.24
C PHE A 138 0.15 -4.42 11.70
N LEU A 139 1.15 -4.44 12.60
CA LEU A 139 0.90 -4.57 14.03
C LEU A 139 0.09 -3.40 14.58
N ILE A 140 0.45 -2.17 14.18
CA ILE A 140 -0.28 -0.96 14.56
C ILE A 140 -1.69 -1.00 13.97
N ALA A 141 -1.84 -1.40 12.69
CA ALA A 141 -3.14 -1.47 12.02
C ALA A 141 -4.09 -2.48 12.69
N ALA A 142 -3.61 -3.68 13.01
CA ALA A 142 -4.38 -4.68 13.76
C ALA A 142 -4.84 -4.13 15.11
N GLY A 143 -3.94 -3.47 15.86
CA GLY A 143 -4.27 -2.81 17.12
C GLY A 143 -5.32 -1.71 16.98
N LYS A 144 -5.26 -0.90 15.90
CA LYS A 144 -6.24 0.16 15.63
C LYS A 144 -7.65 -0.36 15.40
N ILE A 145 -7.81 -1.55 14.86
CA ILE A 145 -9.13 -2.19 14.67
C ILE A 145 -9.48 -3.17 15.79
N GLY A 146 -8.63 -3.31 16.82
CA GLY A 146 -8.90 -4.12 18.00
C GLY A 146 -8.78 -5.63 17.79
N LEU A 147 -7.96 -6.06 16.80
CA LEU A 147 -7.77 -7.48 16.49
C LEU A 147 -6.33 -7.91 16.74
N ASN A 148 -6.14 -9.23 16.96
CA ASN A 148 -4.79 -9.80 16.91
C ASN A 148 -4.36 -9.99 15.44
N PRO A 149 -3.07 -9.86 15.11
CA PRO A 149 -2.58 -10.06 13.75
C PRO A 149 -3.01 -11.39 13.12
N LYS A 150 -2.98 -12.49 13.88
CA LYS A 150 -3.40 -13.83 13.44
C LYS A 150 -4.87 -13.91 12.99
N ASP A 151 -5.71 -12.99 13.48
CA ASP A 151 -7.15 -12.92 13.19
C ASP A 151 -7.44 -11.93 12.04
N CYS A 152 -6.40 -11.35 11.44
CA CYS A 152 -6.49 -10.38 10.35
C CYS A 152 -6.24 -11.03 8.98
N VAL A 153 -6.83 -10.42 7.96
CA VAL A 153 -6.52 -10.65 6.55
C VAL A 153 -5.84 -9.40 5.99
N VAL A 154 -4.71 -9.56 5.29
CA VAL A 154 -4.03 -8.47 4.58
C VAL A 154 -4.12 -8.71 3.09
N PHE A 155 -4.49 -7.68 2.35
CA PHE A 155 -4.41 -7.60 0.89
C PHE A 155 -3.22 -6.72 0.53
N GLU A 156 -2.27 -7.24 -0.24
CA GLU A 156 -1.01 -6.55 -0.53
C GLU A 156 -0.51 -6.89 -1.95
N ASP A 157 0.10 -5.93 -2.61
CA ASP A 157 0.61 -6.07 -3.99
C ASP A 157 2.14 -6.08 -4.08
N ALA A 158 2.84 -5.69 -3.01
CA ALA A 158 4.29 -5.57 -3.00
C ALA A 158 4.96 -6.66 -2.15
N ILE A 159 6.08 -7.20 -2.63
CA ILE A 159 6.87 -8.21 -1.89
C ILE A 159 7.26 -7.73 -0.50
N ALA A 160 7.71 -6.47 -0.40
CA ALA A 160 8.06 -5.90 0.90
C ALA A 160 6.86 -5.90 1.87
N GLY A 161 5.65 -5.63 1.36
CA GLY A 161 4.42 -5.67 2.15
C GLY A 161 4.01 -7.09 2.54
N ILE A 162 4.09 -8.04 1.62
CA ILE A 162 3.85 -9.47 1.90
C ILE A 162 4.80 -9.96 3.01
N ASN A 163 6.09 -9.62 2.91
CA ASN A 163 7.07 -9.98 3.93
C ASN A 163 6.80 -9.30 5.28
N ALA A 164 6.37 -8.05 5.28
CA ALA A 164 5.95 -7.33 6.49
C ALA A 164 4.73 -8.00 7.15
N ALA A 165 3.74 -8.43 6.37
CA ALA A 165 2.57 -9.14 6.86
C ALA A 165 2.93 -10.49 7.47
N LYS A 166 3.84 -11.26 6.83
CA LYS A 166 4.40 -12.50 7.39
C LYS A 166 5.11 -12.25 8.71
N ALA A 167 5.99 -11.25 8.75
CA ALA A 167 6.73 -10.89 9.96
C ALA A 167 5.80 -10.41 11.10
N ALA A 168 4.67 -9.79 10.78
CA ALA A 168 3.64 -9.39 11.74
C ALA A 168 2.79 -10.57 12.25
N GLY A 169 2.91 -11.76 11.69
CA GLY A 169 2.09 -12.91 12.04
C GLY A 169 0.63 -12.79 11.59
N ILE A 170 0.38 -12.14 10.46
CA ILE A 170 -0.95 -12.03 9.87
C ILE A 170 -1.49 -13.41 9.51
N GLY A 171 -2.75 -13.67 9.89
CA GLY A 171 -3.38 -14.99 9.72
C GLY A 171 -3.63 -15.38 8.28
N LYS A 172 -4.02 -14.42 7.41
CA LYS A 172 -4.20 -14.66 5.98
C LYS A 172 -3.60 -13.51 5.17
N ILE A 173 -2.80 -13.85 4.17
CA ILE A 173 -2.17 -12.88 3.27
C ILE A 173 -2.61 -13.18 1.85
N ILE A 174 -3.28 -12.24 1.22
CA ILE A 174 -3.76 -12.35 -0.16
C ILE A 174 -2.97 -11.38 -1.02
N ALA A 175 -2.25 -11.91 -2.00
CA ALA A 175 -1.58 -11.10 -3.00
C ALA A 175 -2.60 -10.54 -3.99
N VAL A 176 -2.48 -9.25 -4.30
CA VAL A 176 -3.31 -8.57 -5.30
C VAL A 176 -2.44 -8.27 -6.52
N ASP A 177 -2.77 -8.88 -7.65
CA ASP A 177 -2.11 -8.56 -8.92
C ASP A 177 -2.43 -7.11 -9.31
N SER A 178 -1.42 -6.25 -9.26
CA SER A 178 -1.56 -4.84 -9.63
C SER A 178 -0.44 -4.32 -10.54
N ILE A 179 0.75 -4.87 -10.41
CA ILE A 179 1.94 -4.42 -11.13
C ILE A 179 2.70 -5.61 -11.72
N GLU A 180 2.92 -6.64 -10.93
CA GLU A 180 3.59 -7.86 -11.36
C GLU A 180 2.53 -8.88 -11.82
N PRO A 181 2.82 -9.69 -12.84
CA PRO A 181 1.88 -10.70 -13.31
C PRO A 181 1.62 -11.77 -12.24
N ILE A 182 0.46 -12.41 -12.29
CA ILE A 182 0.01 -13.41 -11.30
C ILE A 182 1.04 -14.54 -11.09
N GLU A 183 1.79 -14.89 -12.12
CA GLU A 183 2.85 -15.91 -12.08
C GLU A 183 3.93 -15.56 -11.08
N PHE A 184 4.22 -14.27 -10.90
CA PHE A 184 5.23 -13.78 -9.96
C PHE A 184 4.90 -14.12 -8.50
N TYR A 185 3.62 -14.17 -8.15
CA TYR A 185 3.21 -14.45 -6.77
C TYR A 185 3.10 -15.95 -6.47
N ARG A 186 3.06 -16.83 -7.48
CA ARG A 186 2.85 -18.28 -7.30
C ARG A 186 3.93 -18.97 -6.48
N ASP A 187 5.15 -18.50 -6.59
CA ASP A 187 6.30 -19.08 -5.90
C ASP A 187 6.56 -18.44 -4.52
N ILE A 188 5.65 -17.55 -4.06
CA ILE A 188 5.78 -16.91 -2.77
C ILE A 188 5.11 -17.76 -1.70
N ASP A 189 5.91 -18.37 -0.84
CA ASP A 189 5.41 -19.14 0.29
C ASP A 189 4.55 -18.32 1.25
N GLY A 190 3.55 -18.98 1.88
CA GLY A 190 2.74 -18.40 2.95
C GLY A 190 1.64 -17.44 2.48
N LEU A 191 1.36 -17.37 1.18
CA LEU A 191 0.16 -16.71 0.68
C LEU A 191 -1.07 -17.61 0.90
N SER A 192 -2.18 -16.99 1.28
CA SER A 192 -3.50 -17.65 1.42
C SER A 192 -4.29 -17.60 0.12
N GLY A 193 -3.88 -16.77 -0.82
CA GLY A 193 -4.51 -16.62 -2.14
C GLY A 193 -3.83 -15.53 -2.97
N ILE A 194 -4.15 -15.53 -4.25
CA ILE A 194 -3.74 -14.51 -5.21
C ILE A 194 -5.01 -14.11 -5.97
N ILE A 195 -5.27 -12.82 -6.11
CA ILE A 195 -6.44 -12.29 -6.81
C ILE A 195 -6.04 -11.22 -7.81
N THR A 196 -6.82 -11.08 -8.87
CA THR A 196 -6.74 -9.97 -9.85
C THR A 196 -7.87 -8.96 -9.64
N SER A 197 -8.93 -9.38 -8.96
CA SER A 197 -10.11 -8.58 -8.61
C SER A 197 -10.59 -8.95 -7.21
N PHE A 198 -11.08 -7.97 -6.46
CA PHE A 198 -11.74 -8.22 -5.17
C PHE A 198 -13.07 -9.00 -5.31
N ASP A 199 -13.60 -9.16 -6.52
CA ASP A 199 -14.74 -10.04 -6.78
C ASP A 199 -14.40 -11.53 -6.57
N GLU A 200 -13.10 -11.89 -6.63
CA GLU A 200 -12.60 -13.25 -6.43
C GLU A 200 -12.42 -13.61 -4.94
N VAL A 201 -12.58 -12.65 -4.04
CA VAL A 201 -12.37 -12.88 -2.61
C VAL A 201 -13.44 -13.84 -2.07
N ASP A 202 -12.99 -14.95 -1.48
CA ASP A 202 -13.87 -15.85 -0.74
C ASP A 202 -14.36 -15.19 0.55
N LYS A 203 -15.60 -14.71 0.52
CA LYS A 203 -16.22 -14.00 1.64
C LYS A 203 -16.46 -14.90 2.86
N SER A 204 -16.43 -16.25 2.69
CA SER A 204 -16.56 -17.17 3.82
C SER A 204 -15.37 -17.12 4.79
N MET A 205 -14.26 -16.52 4.38
CA MET A 205 -13.12 -16.32 5.28
C MET A 205 -13.38 -15.32 6.41
N PHE A 206 -14.43 -14.50 6.31
CA PHE A 206 -14.81 -13.54 7.33
C PHE A 206 -15.91 -14.12 8.20
N GLU A 207 -15.68 -14.20 9.52
CA GLU A 207 -16.72 -14.54 10.48
C GLU A 207 -17.70 -13.37 10.57
N ILE A 208 -18.91 -13.57 10.04
CA ILE A 208 -19.99 -12.58 10.16
C ILE A 208 -20.60 -12.76 11.55
N PRO A 209 -20.55 -11.75 12.45
CA PRO A 209 -21.20 -11.84 13.75
C PRO A 209 -22.67 -12.22 13.55
N SER A 210 -23.10 -13.35 14.16
CA SER A 210 -24.51 -13.71 14.19
C SER A 210 -25.29 -12.57 14.86
N VAL A 211 -26.23 -11.99 14.13
CA VAL A 211 -27.18 -11.04 14.72
C VAL A 211 -28.03 -11.83 15.72
N ILE A 212 -27.76 -11.63 17.02
CA ILE A 212 -28.59 -12.16 18.11
C ILE A 212 -29.78 -11.22 18.30
#